data_bdc2bf9a322a8ca208e7a88856801361
#
_entry.id   bdc2bf9a322a8ca208e7a88856801361
#
_cell.length_a   1.000
_cell.length_b   1.000
_cell.length_c   1.000
_cell.angle_alpha   90.00
_cell.angle_beta   90.00
_cell.angle_gamma   90.00
#
_symmetry.space_group_name_H-M   'P 1'
#
loop_
_entity.id
_entity.type
_entity.pdbx_description
1 polymer ?
#
loop_
_entity_poly.entity_id
_entity_poly.type
_entity_poly.pdbx_seq_one_letter_code
_entity_poly.pdbx_strand_id
1 'polypeptide(L)'
;GKIIFDGKEINSLSTAKRKELGLEIIAEDRHKDGLVLDFSVEENSVLENYYTEKFSNRGFLKKNIISKFAKEICEKYDVRKAGDEKISARSMSGGNQQKLIIGRALELNPKLLVTTQPTRGLDVGAINGIHKMLIDYRDKGNGVLLISFDLDEILTLSDRIAVIHNGNIIDVVDNDENVTKEQLGLLMAGVKK
;
A
#
# COMPACT_ATOMS: atom_id res chain seq x y z
N GLY A 1 6.37 12.32 -19.85
CA GLY A 1 7.42 11.69 -19.03
C GLY A 1 7.55 10.21 -19.35
N LYS A 2 8.60 9.59 -18.84
CA LYS A 2 8.86 8.15 -18.98
C LYS A 2 8.85 7.48 -17.61
N ILE A 3 8.23 6.31 -17.53
CA ILE A 3 8.28 5.45 -16.36
C ILE A 3 9.05 4.19 -16.79
N ILE A 4 10.19 3.97 -16.13
CA ILE A 4 11.02 2.80 -16.35
C ILE A 4 10.95 1.94 -15.10
N PHE A 5 10.55 0.69 -15.25
CA PHE A 5 10.49 -0.28 -14.18
C PHE A 5 11.26 -1.54 -14.57
N ASP A 6 12.25 -1.91 -13.74
CA ASP A 6 13.13 -3.06 -13.98
C ASP A 6 13.78 -3.04 -15.39
N GLY A 7 14.24 -1.84 -15.82
CA GLY A 7 14.88 -1.59 -17.11
C GLY A 7 13.93 -1.51 -18.32
N LYS A 8 12.60 -1.62 -18.12
CA LYS A 8 11.58 -1.58 -19.18
C LYS A 8 10.71 -0.33 -19.07
N GLU A 9 10.44 0.33 -20.20
CA GLU A 9 9.46 1.41 -20.24
C GLU A 9 8.04 0.83 -20.14
N ILE A 10 7.26 1.32 -19.17
CA ILE A 10 5.92 0.80 -18.85
C ILE A 10 4.78 1.79 -19.11
N ASN A 11 5.06 2.91 -19.76
CA ASN A 11 4.04 3.95 -20.02
C ASN A 11 2.81 3.43 -20.75
N SER A 12 3.01 2.61 -21.78
CA SER A 12 1.93 2.06 -22.62
C SER A 12 1.24 0.83 -22.03
N LEU A 13 1.73 0.31 -20.90
CA LEU A 13 1.17 -0.89 -20.30
C LEU A 13 -0.11 -0.58 -19.53
N SER A 14 -1.10 -1.49 -19.64
CA SER A 14 -2.29 -1.46 -18.79
C SER A 14 -1.93 -1.69 -17.31
N THR A 15 -2.82 -1.28 -16.40
CA THR A 15 -2.65 -1.51 -14.96
C THR A 15 -2.43 -2.99 -14.64
N ALA A 16 -3.20 -3.88 -15.25
CA ALA A 16 -3.04 -5.33 -15.06
C ALA A 16 -1.62 -5.80 -15.44
N LYS A 17 -1.09 -5.35 -16.60
CA LYS A 17 0.26 -5.71 -17.02
C LYS A 17 1.36 -5.14 -16.11
N ARG A 18 1.16 -3.95 -15.54
CA ARG A 18 2.08 -3.38 -14.55
C ARG A 18 2.10 -4.21 -13.26
N LYS A 19 0.92 -4.67 -12.82
CA LYS A 19 0.81 -5.60 -11.67
C LYS A 19 1.51 -6.93 -11.93
N GLU A 20 1.35 -7.52 -13.12
CA GLU A 20 2.06 -8.75 -13.54
C GLU A 20 3.59 -8.58 -13.53
N LEU A 21 4.10 -7.38 -13.75
CA LEU A 21 5.53 -7.08 -13.62
C LEU A 21 6.00 -6.93 -12.18
N GLY A 22 5.07 -6.85 -11.22
CA GLY A 22 5.36 -6.69 -9.80
C GLY A 22 5.29 -5.24 -9.31
N LEU A 23 4.54 -4.37 -9.97
CA LEU A 23 4.23 -3.03 -9.49
C LEU A 23 2.82 -3.00 -8.88
N GLU A 24 2.71 -2.74 -7.58
CA GLU A 24 1.44 -2.64 -6.87
C GLU A 24 1.24 -1.24 -6.29
N ILE A 25 0.00 -0.78 -6.25
CA ILE A 25 -0.34 0.58 -5.82
C ILE A 25 -1.44 0.52 -4.76
N ILE A 26 -1.21 1.20 -3.64
CA ILE A 26 -2.22 1.47 -2.62
C ILE A 26 -2.63 2.92 -2.74
N ALA A 27 -3.89 3.14 -3.10
CA ALA A 27 -4.46 4.48 -3.28
C ALA A 27 -4.65 5.21 -1.94
N GLU A 28 -4.69 6.55 -2.01
CA GLU A 28 -4.92 7.41 -0.85
C GLU A 28 -6.32 7.22 -0.25
N ASP A 29 -7.35 7.15 -1.09
CA ASP A 29 -8.73 7.00 -0.64
C ASP A 29 -9.14 5.52 -0.63
N ARG A 30 -9.08 4.93 0.57
CA ARG A 30 -9.43 3.52 0.78
C ARG A 30 -10.89 3.19 0.48
N HIS A 31 -11.81 4.17 0.62
CA HIS A 31 -13.23 3.93 0.40
C HIS A 31 -13.64 4.07 -1.06
N LYS A 32 -12.95 4.93 -1.80
CA LYS A 32 -13.21 5.16 -3.21
C LYS A 32 -12.50 4.14 -4.10
N ASP A 33 -11.23 3.91 -3.82
CA ASP A 33 -10.33 3.18 -4.73
C ASP A 33 -9.76 1.88 -4.10
N GLY A 34 -9.89 1.72 -2.77
CA GLY A 34 -9.28 0.61 -2.04
C GLY A 34 -10.23 -0.56 -1.77
N LEU A 35 -11.49 -0.31 -1.42
CA LEU A 35 -12.47 -1.32 -0.99
C LEU A 35 -13.82 -1.11 -1.65
N VAL A 36 -14.57 -2.20 -1.79
CA VAL A 36 -16.02 -2.15 -1.96
C VAL A 36 -16.62 -2.40 -0.58
N LEU A 37 -17.10 -1.33 0.07
CA LEU A 37 -17.50 -1.36 1.48
C LEU A 37 -18.62 -2.37 1.80
N ASP A 38 -19.54 -2.60 0.87
CA ASP A 38 -20.64 -3.54 1.03
C ASP A 38 -20.27 -5.00 0.75
N PHE A 39 -19.08 -5.23 0.16
CA PHE A 39 -18.54 -6.56 -0.01
C PHE A 39 -17.96 -7.08 1.30
N SER A 40 -17.94 -8.40 1.42
CA SER A 40 -17.33 -9.09 2.54
C SER A 40 -15.80 -8.91 2.57
N VAL A 41 -15.17 -9.24 3.69
CA VAL A 41 -13.72 -9.33 3.81
C VAL A 41 -13.15 -10.33 2.80
N GLU A 42 -13.83 -11.49 2.61
CA GLU A 42 -13.44 -12.50 1.60
C GLU A 42 -13.39 -11.89 0.19
N GLU A 43 -14.45 -11.21 -0.24
CA GLU A 43 -14.54 -10.60 -1.57
C GLU A 43 -13.50 -9.48 -1.74
N ASN A 44 -13.34 -8.63 -0.74
CA ASN A 44 -12.33 -7.58 -0.76
C ASN A 44 -10.89 -8.12 -0.77
N SER A 45 -10.64 -9.28 -0.16
CA SER A 45 -9.30 -9.91 -0.16
C SER A 45 -8.81 -10.30 -1.55
N VAL A 46 -9.72 -10.58 -2.48
CA VAL A 46 -9.40 -10.99 -3.85
C VAL A 46 -9.84 -9.99 -4.91
N LEU A 47 -10.28 -8.81 -4.52
CA LEU A 47 -10.92 -7.81 -5.39
C LEU A 47 -10.09 -7.51 -6.67
N GLU A 48 -8.78 -7.54 -6.57
CA GLU A 48 -7.88 -7.18 -7.67
C GLU A 48 -7.30 -8.38 -8.43
N ASN A 49 -7.53 -9.60 -7.93
CA ASN A 49 -6.92 -10.83 -8.48
C ASN A 49 -7.88 -12.01 -8.58
N TYR A 50 -9.19 -11.80 -8.36
CA TYR A 50 -10.23 -12.83 -8.41
C TYR A 50 -10.26 -13.61 -9.73
N TYR A 51 -9.83 -12.98 -10.84
CA TYR A 51 -9.83 -13.57 -12.18
C TYR A 51 -8.69 -14.55 -12.42
N THR A 52 -7.69 -14.60 -11.54
CA THR A 52 -6.53 -15.49 -11.69
C THR A 52 -6.91 -16.95 -11.49
N GLU A 53 -6.13 -17.86 -12.06
CA GLU A 53 -6.34 -19.30 -11.91
C GLU A 53 -6.31 -19.77 -10.45
N LYS A 54 -5.65 -19.04 -9.56
CA LYS A 54 -5.66 -19.30 -8.12
C LYS A 54 -7.08 -19.23 -7.57
N PHE A 55 -7.86 -18.21 -7.93
CA PHE A 55 -9.17 -17.91 -7.33
C PHE A 55 -10.36 -18.22 -8.22
N SER A 56 -10.15 -18.43 -9.51
CA SER A 56 -11.22 -18.81 -10.45
C SER A 56 -10.85 -19.98 -11.35
N ASN A 57 -11.87 -20.67 -11.86
CA ASN A 57 -11.72 -21.68 -12.88
C ASN A 57 -12.89 -21.58 -13.84
N ARG A 58 -12.62 -21.35 -15.13
CA ARG A 58 -13.64 -21.21 -16.20
C ARG A 58 -14.77 -20.22 -15.83
N GLY A 59 -14.41 -19.11 -15.17
CA GLY A 59 -15.36 -18.08 -14.74
C GLY A 59 -16.07 -18.33 -13.40
N PHE A 60 -15.83 -19.48 -12.74
CA PHE A 60 -16.40 -19.78 -11.43
C PHE A 60 -15.40 -19.53 -10.31
N LEU A 61 -15.79 -18.75 -9.30
CA LEU A 61 -14.96 -18.47 -8.13
C LEU A 61 -14.79 -19.70 -7.23
N LYS A 62 -13.57 -19.95 -6.82
CA LYS A 62 -13.20 -21.02 -5.89
C LYS A 62 -13.41 -20.55 -4.43
N LYS A 63 -14.66 -20.52 -3.98
CA LYS A 63 -15.05 -19.94 -2.69
C LYS A 63 -14.23 -20.42 -1.49
N ASN A 64 -13.95 -21.73 -1.40
CA ASN A 64 -13.15 -22.27 -0.29
C ASN A 64 -11.71 -21.75 -0.29
N ILE A 65 -11.12 -21.52 -1.46
CA ILE A 65 -9.76 -20.98 -1.59
C ILE A 65 -9.75 -19.50 -1.21
N ILE A 66 -10.79 -18.76 -1.62
CA ILE A 66 -10.95 -17.34 -1.28
C ILE A 66 -11.12 -17.17 0.24
N SER A 67 -11.99 -17.99 0.87
CA SER A 67 -12.21 -17.95 2.32
C SER A 67 -10.91 -18.26 3.09
N LYS A 68 -10.18 -19.29 2.68
CA LYS A 68 -8.88 -19.61 3.30
C LYS A 68 -7.88 -18.46 3.14
N PHE A 69 -7.78 -17.87 1.96
CA PHE A 69 -6.88 -16.76 1.68
C PHE A 69 -7.22 -15.51 2.50
N ALA A 70 -8.51 -15.17 2.62
CA ALA A 70 -8.96 -14.07 3.45
C ALA A 70 -8.60 -14.27 4.92
N LYS A 71 -8.77 -15.49 5.43
CA LYS A 71 -8.37 -15.87 6.78
C LYS A 71 -6.86 -15.72 7.00
N GLU A 72 -6.05 -16.22 6.07
CA GLU A 72 -4.59 -16.07 6.10
C GLU A 72 -4.16 -14.59 6.15
N ILE A 73 -4.78 -13.71 5.33
CA ILE A 73 -4.54 -12.26 5.39
C ILE A 73 -4.91 -11.70 6.77
N CYS A 74 -6.09 -12.04 7.29
CA CYS A 74 -6.55 -11.53 8.57
C CYS A 74 -5.61 -11.91 9.72
N GLU A 75 -5.15 -13.16 9.74
CA GLU A 75 -4.22 -13.67 10.76
C GLU A 75 -2.83 -13.04 10.62
N LYS A 76 -2.28 -13.02 9.41
CA LYS A 76 -0.92 -12.56 9.14
C LYS A 76 -0.72 -11.06 9.39
N TYR A 77 -1.75 -10.26 9.09
CA TYR A 77 -1.67 -8.80 9.17
C TYR A 77 -2.48 -8.20 10.32
N ASP A 78 -2.90 -9.02 11.28
CA ASP A 78 -3.70 -8.59 12.44
C ASP A 78 -4.92 -7.74 12.02
N VAL A 79 -5.66 -8.21 11.01
CA VAL A 79 -6.91 -7.58 10.59
C VAL A 79 -8.02 -8.04 11.52
N ARG A 80 -8.38 -7.17 12.47
CA ARG A 80 -9.43 -7.48 13.47
C ARG A 80 -10.80 -7.17 12.90
N LYS A 81 -11.72 -8.09 13.11
CA LYS A 81 -13.10 -8.01 12.63
C LYS A 81 -14.06 -8.60 13.68
N ALA A 82 -15.30 -8.17 13.64
CA ALA A 82 -16.36 -8.74 14.46
C ALA A 82 -17.03 -9.89 13.68
N GLY A 83 -16.69 -11.13 14.00
CA GLY A 83 -17.21 -12.31 13.32
C GLY A 83 -16.23 -12.95 12.34
N ASP A 84 -16.75 -13.65 11.34
CA ASP A 84 -15.96 -14.32 10.31
C ASP A 84 -15.62 -13.41 9.10
N GLU A 85 -14.96 -13.93 8.09
CA GLU A 85 -14.54 -13.18 6.89
C GLU A 85 -15.71 -12.81 5.97
N LYS A 86 -16.92 -13.23 6.28
CA LYS A 86 -18.15 -12.92 5.51
C LYS A 86 -18.80 -11.61 5.91
N ILE A 87 -18.30 -10.97 6.98
CA ILE A 87 -18.79 -9.64 7.36
C ILE A 87 -18.44 -8.60 6.30
N SER A 88 -19.27 -7.60 6.16
CA SER A 88 -19.01 -6.46 5.27
C SER A 88 -17.80 -5.65 5.74
N ALA A 89 -16.96 -5.22 4.81
CA ALA A 89 -15.82 -4.35 5.09
C ALA A 89 -16.26 -3.03 5.75
N ARG A 90 -17.50 -2.57 5.53
CA ARG A 90 -18.09 -1.39 6.17
C ARG A 90 -18.11 -1.49 7.69
N SER A 91 -18.27 -2.69 8.25
CA SER A 91 -18.33 -2.90 9.71
C SER A 91 -16.97 -2.84 10.40
N MET A 92 -15.88 -2.74 9.66
CA MET A 92 -14.53 -2.71 10.20
C MET A 92 -14.09 -1.27 10.52
N SER A 93 -13.20 -1.12 11.51
CA SER A 93 -12.53 0.16 11.74
C SER A 93 -11.64 0.54 10.56
N GLY A 94 -11.39 1.85 10.38
CA GLY A 94 -10.52 2.35 9.30
C GLY A 94 -9.13 1.72 9.29
N GLY A 95 -8.55 1.48 10.47
CA GLY A 95 -7.25 0.81 10.58
C GLY A 95 -7.28 -0.64 10.09
N ASN A 96 -8.35 -1.39 10.39
CA ASN A 96 -8.49 -2.76 9.90
C ASN A 96 -8.80 -2.82 8.40
N GLN A 97 -9.59 -1.87 7.89
CA GLN A 97 -9.78 -1.70 6.45
C GLN A 97 -8.46 -1.47 5.73
N GLN A 98 -7.62 -0.58 6.25
CA GLN A 98 -6.31 -0.28 5.66
C GLN A 98 -5.34 -1.47 5.75
N LYS A 99 -5.31 -2.18 6.87
CA LYS A 99 -4.54 -3.43 7.01
C LYS A 99 -4.97 -4.50 6.00
N LEU A 100 -6.26 -4.61 5.71
CA LEU A 100 -6.79 -5.54 4.70
C LEU A 100 -6.29 -5.15 3.29
N ILE A 101 -6.34 -3.86 2.93
CA ILE A 101 -5.87 -3.36 1.64
C ILE A 101 -4.38 -3.62 1.47
N ILE A 102 -3.57 -3.23 2.46
CA ILE A 102 -2.13 -3.45 2.42
C ILE A 102 -1.81 -4.94 2.42
N GLY A 103 -2.45 -5.73 3.28
CA GLY A 103 -2.22 -7.17 3.39
C GLY A 103 -2.48 -7.89 2.06
N ARG A 104 -3.61 -7.60 1.38
CA ARG A 104 -3.88 -8.23 0.07
C ARG A 104 -2.86 -7.83 -0.99
N ALA A 105 -2.39 -6.55 -0.96
CA ALA A 105 -1.37 -6.08 -1.88
C ALA A 105 -0.02 -6.78 -1.66
N LEU A 106 0.39 -6.95 -0.40
CA LEU A 106 1.63 -7.64 -0.03
C LEU A 106 1.60 -9.14 -0.36
N GLU A 107 0.42 -9.78 -0.32
CA GLU A 107 0.27 -11.20 -0.70
C GLU A 107 0.45 -11.45 -2.21
N LEU A 108 0.43 -10.42 -3.04
CA LEU A 108 0.81 -10.49 -4.45
C LEU A 108 2.34 -10.50 -4.64
N ASN A 109 3.09 -10.27 -3.56
CA ASN A 109 4.55 -10.21 -3.53
C ASN A 109 5.14 -9.28 -4.63
N PRO A 110 4.69 -8.01 -4.71
CA PRO A 110 5.19 -7.09 -5.71
C PRO A 110 6.67 -6.77 -5.48
N LYS A 111 7.42 -6.44 -6.53
CA LYS A 111 8.80 -5.94 -6.43
C LYS A 111 8.85 -4.50 -5.91
N LEU A 112 7.83 -3.71 -6.25
CA LEU A 112 7.65 -2.33 -5.82
C LEU A 112 6.21 -2.08 -5.39
N LEU A 113 6.05 -1.65 -4.14
CA LEU A 113 4.81 -1.13 -3.60
C LEU A 113 4.85 0.40 -3.64
N VAL A 114 3.90 1.02 -4.32
CA VAL A 114 3.66 2.46 -4.25
C VAL A 114 2.49 2.69 -3.29
N THR A 115 2.68 3.48 -2.24
CA THR A 115 1.62 3.76 -1.28
C THR A 115 1.51 5.26 -1.01
N THR A 116 0.27 5.77 -1.05
CA THR A 116 -0.03 7.19 -0.85
C THR A 116 -0.84 7.35 0.42
N GLN A 117 -0.34 8.14 1.38
CA GLN A 117 -1.01 8.47 2.64
C GLN A 117 -1.54 7.23 3.40
N PRO A 118 -0.73 6.17 3.60
CA PRO A 118 -1.22 4.88 4.09
C PRO A 118 -1.85 4.94 5.48
N THR A 119 -1.49 5.94 6.27
CA THR A 119 -1.93 6.06 7.67
C THR A 119 -2.93 7.19 7.91
N ARG A 120 -3.35 7.90 6.84
CA ARG A 120 -4.23 9.06 6.95
C ARG A 120 -5.54 8.74 7.68
N GLY A 121 -5.82 9.49 8.76
CA GLY A 121 -7.05 9.39 9.53
C GLY A 121 -7.19 8.12 10.36
N LEU A 122 -6.07 7.50 10.74
CA LEU A 122 -6.03 6.31 11.58
C LEU A 122 -5.60 6.64 13.00
N ASP A 123 -5.93 5.73 13.91
CA ASP A 123 -5.43 5.78 15.29
C ASP A 123 -3.97 5.30 15.39
N VAL A 124 -3.28 5.67 16.46
CA VAL A 124 -1.85 5.39 16.69
C VAL A 124 -1.54 3.88 16.63
N GLY A 125 -2.44 3.04 17.13
CA GLY A 125 -2.23 1.59 17.11
C GLY A 125 -2.26 1.03 15.69
N ALA A 126 -3.17 1.52 14.86
CA ALA A 126 -3.25 1.15 13.45
C ALA A 126 -2.04 1.67 12.67
N ILE A 127 -1.60 2.92 12.92
CA ILE A 127 -0.40 3.52 12.31
C ILE A 127 0.82 2.63 12.55
N ASN A 128 1.11 2.30 13.80
CA ASN A 128 2.25 1.45 14.15
C ASN A 128 2.19 0.07 13.48
N GLY A 129 1.00 -0.51 13.38
CA GLY A 129 0.80 -1.78 12.68
C GLY A 129 1.13 -1.69 11.19
N ILE A 130 0.68 -0.62 10.52
CA ILE A 130 0.94 -0.37 9.09
C ILE A 130 2.43 -0.08 8.85
N HIS A 131 3.05 0.77 9.67
CA HIS A 131 4.49 1.04 9.59
C HIS A 131 5.29 -0.26 9.66
N LYS A 132 4.96 -1.14 10.62
CA LYS A 132 5.60 -2.43 10.74
C LYS A 132 5.42 -3.29 9.48
N MET A 133 4.23 -3.33 8.89
CA MET A 133 3.99 -4.08 7.64
C MET A 133 4.88 -3.60 6.50
N LEU A 134 5.04 -2.27 6.34
CA LEU A 134 5.86 -1.67 5.29
C LEU A 134 7.35 -1.93 5.52
N ILE A 135 7.83 -1.79 6.77
CA ILE A 135 9.21 -2.10 7.15
C ILE A 135 9.53 -3.58 6.94
N ASP A 136 8.70 -4.48 7.47
CA ASP A 136 8.87 -5.93 7.32
C ASP A 136 8.89 -6.36 5.82
N TYR A 137 8.21 -5.60 4.97
CA TYR A 137 8.17 -5.84 3.53
C TYR A 137 9.46 -5.36 2.83
N ARG A 138 9.91 -4.14 3.15
CA ARG A 138 11.19 -3.58 2.67
C ARG A 138 12.36 -4.49 3.08
N ASP A 139 12.40 -4.94 4.32
CA ASP A 139 13.50 -5.75 4.88
C ASP A 139 13.65 -7.13 4.20
N LYS A 140 12.63 -7.56 3.46
CA LYS A 140 12.70 -8.73 2.57
C LYS A 140 13.33 -8.43 1.20
N GLY A 141 13.85 -7.22 0.99
CA GLY A 141 14.49 -6.79 -0.24
C GLY A 141 13.54 -6.23 -1.29
N ASN A 142 12.31 -5.87 -0.91
CA ASN A 142 11.34 -5.26 -1.82
C ASN A 142 11.42 -3.72 -1.78
N GLY A 143 11.05 -3.07 -2.88
CA GLY A 143 10.96 -1.61 -2.95
C GLY A 143 9.64 -1.09 -2.37
N VAL A 144 9.71 0.02 -1.63
CA VAL A 144 8.52 0.77 -1.19
C VAL A 144 8.71 2.23 -1.59
N LEU A 145 7.78 2.77 -2.38
CA LEU A 145 7.69 4.20 -2.65
C LEU A 145 6.54 4.77 -1.81
N LEU A 146 6.90 5.43 -0.71
CA LEU A 146 5.97 6.09 0.19
C LEU A 146 5.76 7.54 -0.24
N ILE A 147 4.50 7.95 -0.39
CA ILE A 147 4.10 9.33 -0.62
C ILE A 147 3.27 9.75 0.59
N SER A 148 3.79 10.69 1.39
CA SER A 148 3.11 11.16 2.59
C SER A 148 3.34 12.66 2.80
N PHE A 149 2.37 13.32 3.43
CA PHE A 149 2.49 14.70 3.96
C PHE A 149 2.90 14.70 5.44
N ASP A 150 2.90 13.54 6.09
CA ASP A 150 3.33 13.40 7.47
C ASP A 150 4.85 13.23 7.53
N LEU A 151 5.54 14.28 8.02
CA LEU A 151 7.00 14.27 8.12
C LEU A 151 7.51 13.23 9.13
N ASP A 152 6.75 12.91 10.18
CA ASP A 152 7.13 11.86 11.12
C ASP A 152 7.09 10.48 10.47
N GLU A 153 6.07 10.23 9.65
CA GLU A 153 5.97 9.00 8.87
C GLU A 153 7.15 8.88 7.89
N ILE A 154 7.43 9.95 7.12
CA ILE A 154 8.54 9.97 6.15
C ILE A 154 9.89 9.73 6.84
N LEU A 155 10.18 10.47 7.92
CA LEU A 155 11.45 10.34 8.65
C LEU A 155 11.63 8.96 9.32
N THR A 156 10.51 8.35 9.73
CA THR A 156 10.55 7.03 10.41
C THR A 156 10.75 5.88 9.43
N LEU A 157 10.19 5.96 8.22
CA LEU A 157 10.09 4.81 7.32
C LEU A 157 11.06 4.83 6.14
N SER A 158 11.54 6.02 5.74
CA SER A 158 12.26 6.17 4.48
C SER A 158 13.77 6.09 4.67
N ASP A 159 14.47 5.44 3.75
CA ASP A 159 15.94 5.47 3.66
C ASP A 159 16.41 6.72 2.89
N ARG A 160 15.58 7.19 1.94
CA ARG A 160 15.83 8.39 1.13
C ARG A 160 14.55 9.19 0.97
N ILE A 161 14.66 10.51 0.95
CA ILE A 161 13.52 11.43 0.88
C ILE A 161 13.69 12.33 -0.35
N ALA A 162 12.72 12.26 -1.27
CA ALA A 162 12.60 13.17 -2.40
C ALA A 162 11.55 14.24 -2.08
N VAL A 163 11.94 15.52 -2.09
CA VAL A 163 11.02 16.62 -1.81
C VAL A 163 10.52 17.23 -3.10
N ILE A 164 9.19 17.31 -3.25
CA ILE A 164 8.51 17.88 -4.43
C ILE A 164 7.95 19.26 -4.08
N HIS A 165 8.21 20.24 -4.95
CA HIS A 165 7.57 21.55 -4.91
C HIS A 165 7.19 21.99 -6.32
N ASN A 166 5.96 22.44 -6.52
CA ASN A 166 5.43 22.90 -7.82
C ASN A 166 5.72 21.92 -8.97
N GLY A 167 5.55 20.60 -8.73
CA GLY A 167 5.73 19.56 -9.75
C GLY A 167 7.18 19.21 -10.07
N ASN A 168 8.16 19.75 -9.35
CA ASN A 168 9.58 19.48 -9.53
C ASN A 168 10.18 18.85 -8.28
N ILE A 169 11.09 17.89 -8.47
CA ILE A 169 11.94 17.41 -7.37
C ILE A 169 12.95 18.51 -7.05
N ILE A 170 12.85 19.07 -5.85
CA ILE A 170 13.76 20.14 -5.38
C ILE A 170 15.07 19.53 -4.89
N ASP A 171 14.96 18.47 -4.13
CA ASP A 171 16.13 17.73 -3.62
C ASP A 171 15.80 16.27 -3.33
N VAL A 172 16.86 15.46 -3.25
CA VAL A 172 16.81 14.07 -2.79
C VAL A 172 17.89 13.89 -1.74
N VAL A 173 17.48 13.64 -0.50
CA VAL A 173 18.37 13.51 0.64
C VAL A 173 18.36 12.08 1.17
N ASP A 174 19.51 11.59 1.61
CA ASP A 174 19.59 10.37 2.40
C ASP A 174 19.06 10.68 3.81
N ASN A 175 18.20 9.84 4.35
CA ASN A 175 17.58 10.06 5.65
C ASN A 175 18.50 9.60 6.77
N ASP A 176 19.35 10.51 7.22
CA ASP A 176 20.29 10.31 8.34
C ASP A 176 19.95 11.20 9.54
N GLU A 177 20.77 11.13 10.58
CA GLU A 177 20.58 11.90 11.84
C GLU A 177 20.62 13.44 11.65
N ASN A 178 21.08 13.94 10.48
CA ASN A 178 21.18 15.36 10.19
C ASN A 178 19.94 15.92 9.51
N VAL A 179 19.04 15.05 9.00
CA VAL A 179 17.81 15.48 8.34
C VAL A 179 16.78 15.91 9.38
N THR A 180 16.34 17.17 9.31
CA THR A 180 15.36 17.72 10.24
C THR A 180 14.04 18.06 9.55
N LYS A 181 12.96 18.13 10.34
CA LYS A 181 11.66 18.60 9.84
C LYS A 181 11.73 20.01 9.29
N GLU A 182 12.53 20.89 9.92
CA GLU A 182 12.73 22.27 9.48
C GLU A 182 13.37 22.31 8.10
N GLN A 183 14.41 21.48 7.87
CA GLN A 183 15.06 21.39 6.58
C GLN A 183 14.08 20.90 5.50
N LEU A 184 13.35 19.83 5.77
CA LEU A 184 12.34 19.33 4.83
C LEU A 184 11.24 20.37 4.57
N GLY A 185 10.79 21.09 5.62
CA GLY A 185 9.83 22.18 5.50
C GLY A 185 10.30 23.32 4.59
N LEU A 186 11.57 23.70 4.68
CA LEU A 186 12.16 24.71 3.79
C LEU A 186 12.19 24.22 2.34
N LEU A 187 12.62 22.98 2.10
CA LEU A 187 12.62 22.37 0.77
C LEU A 187 11.19 22.31 0.19
N MET A 188 10.19 21.92 1.00
CA MET A 188 8.79 21.90 0.61
C MET A 188 8.25 23.30 0.26
N ALA A 189 8.80 24.35 0.88
CA ALA A 189 8.50 25.75 0.54
C ALA A 189 9.28 26.26 -0.71
N GLY A 190 10.09 25.40 -1.33
CA GLY A 190 10.88 25.76 -2.51
C GLY A 190 12.20 26.48 -2.19
N VAL A 191 12.60 26.53 -0.92
CA VAL A 191 13.88 27.15 -0.50
C VAL A 191 14.96 26.07 -0.55
N LYS A 192 15.84 26.17 -1.54
CA LYS A 192 17.05 25.34 -1.63
C LYS A 192 18.22 26.12 -1.04
N LYS A 193 18.88 25.57 -0.03
CA LYS A 193 20.15 26.14 0.50
C LYS A 193 21.30 25.93 -0.47
#